data_f27d00ff08b831586a687b0de0032c80
#
_entry.id   f27d00ff08b831586a687b0de0032c80
#
_cell.length_a   1.000
_cell.length_b   1.000
_cell.length_c   1.000
_cell.angle_alpha   90.00
_cell.angle_beta   90.00
_cell.angle_gamma   90.00
#
_symmetry.space_group_name_H-M   'P 1'
#
loop_
_entity.id
_entity.type
_entity.pdbx_description
1 polymer ?
#
loop_
_entity_poly.entity_id
_entity_poly.type
_entity_poly.pdbx_seq_one_letter_code
_entity_poly.pdbx_strand_id
1 'polypeptide(L)'
;LVRWLGLIMFLLGGSAFILSGINSQIVPFENWPAFTSGPEKLLANYSYFTLWSNLLGALVGLGYFTNFRRVSPTLAKVVRIDAALMLTVTGLIYNLILRATASPDEGIELYTNPVFHIIMPILAPLTWILFMFFGDTKTEREITLTTTLLALVIPVVWTIWTIFRGITTGGYYP
;
A
#
# COMPACT_ATOMS: atom_id res chain seq x y z
N LEU A 1 -9.38 -19.98 5.01
CA LEU A 1 -9.68 -18.93 4.02
C LEU A 1 -8.74 -17.74 4.21
N VAL A 2 -8.80 -16.99 5.34
CA VAL A 2 -8.02 -15.76 5.61
C VAL A 2 -6.51 -15.94 5.36
N ARG A 3 -5.90 -17.06 5.79
CA ARG A 3 -4.48 -17.35 5.55
C ARG A 3 -4.13 -17.37 4.06
N TRP A 4 -4.97 -17.97 3.23
CA TRP A 4 -4.71 -18.08 1.79
C TRP A 4 -4.92 -16.73 1.08
N LEU A 5 -5.92 -15.95 1.48
CA LEU A 5 -6.07 -14.58 1.02
C LEU A 5 -4.85 -13.73 1.40
N GLY A 6 -4.34 -13.92 2.62
CA GLY A 6 -3.10 -13.28 3.05
C GLY A 6 -1.89 -13.65 2.18
N LEU A 7 -1.74 -14.92 1.81
CA LEU A 7 -0.67 -15.34 0.90
C LEU A 7 -0.82 -14.69 -0.48
N ILE A 8 -2.05 -14.63 -1.01
CA ILE A 8 -2.34 -13.96 -2.29
C ILE A 8 -1.98 -12.47 -2.21
N MET A 9 -2.38 -11.77 -1.14
CA MET A 9 -2.01 -10.37 -0.92
C MET A 9 -0.48 -10.17 -0.88
N PHE A 10 0.24 -11.06 -0.19
CA PHE A 10 1.70 -11.00 -0.12
C PHE A 10 2.36 -11.19 -1.48
N LEU A 11 1.92 -12.18 -2.24
CA LEU A 11 2.49 -12.48 -3.56
C LEU A 11 2.16 -11.39 -4.58
N LEU A 12 0.90 -10.96 -4.67
CA LEU A 12 0.49 -9.93 -5.63
C LEU A 12 1.08 -8.56 -5.27
N GLY A 13 0.88 -8.10 -4.05
CA GLY A 13 1.38 -6.80 -3.61
C GLY A 13 2.90 -6.73 -3.61
N GLY A 14 3.58 -7.79 -3.16
CA GLY A 14 5.04 -7.88 -3.14
C GLY A 14 5.65 -7.91 -4.55
N SER A 15 5.11 -8.73 -5.47
CA SER A 15 5.59 -8.75 -6.85
C SER A 15 5.33 -7.43 -7.58
N ALA A 16 4.14 -6.85 -7.43
CA ALA A 16 3.83 -5.56 -8.03
C ALA A 16 4.73 -4.43 -7.47
N PHE A 17 5.03 -4.43 -6.16
CA PHE A 17 5.96 -3.48 -5.54
C PHE A 17 7.37 -3.57 -6.13
N ILE A 18 7.91 -4.78 -6.33
CA ILE A 18 9.22 -4.99 -6.94
C ILE A 18 9.20 -4.58 -8.42
N LEU A 19 8.18 -5.01 -9.17
CA LEU A 19 8.04 -4.70 -10.59
C LEU A 19 7.87 -3.21 -10.85
N SER A 20 7.18 -2.48 -9.98
CA SER A 20 7.08 -1.03 -10.05
C SER A 20 8.46 -0.35 -9.92
N GLY A 21 9.31 -0.85 -8.99
CA GLY A 21 10.69 -0.37 -8.89
C GLY A 21 11.51 -0.62 -10.16
N ILE A 22 11.35 -1.80 -10.78
CA ILE A 22 12.00 -2.11 -12.07
C ILE A 22 11.47 -1.19 -13.16
N ASN A 23 10.14 -1.01 -13.25
CA ASN A 23 9.51 -0.13 -14.24
C ASN A 23 10.05 1.29 -14.14
N SER A 24 10.24 1.82 -12.93
CA SER A 24 10.78 3.16 -12.71
C SER A 24 12.19 3.38 -13.28
N GLN A 25 12.96 2.30 -13.51
CA GLN A 25 14.29 2.39 -14.12
C GLN A 25 14.23 2.35 -15.65
N ILE A 26 13.19 1.75 -16.22
CA ILE A 26 13.02 1.52 -17.66
C ILE A 26 12.32 2.72 -18.31
N VAL A 27 11.24 3.20 -17.68
CA VAL A 27 10.43 4.30 -18.19
C VAL A 27 11.00 5.64 -17.75
N PRO A 28 11.29 6.57 -18.66
CA PRO A 28 11.70 7.92 -18.30
C PRO A 28 10.56 8.67 -17.60
N PHE A 29 10.82 9.34 -16.50
CA PHE A 29 9.90 10.34 -15.94
C PHE A 29 10.03 11.63 -16.75
N GLU A 30 9.36 11.71 -17.89
CA GLU A 30 9.49 12.83 -18.83
C GLU A 30 9.06 14.18 -18.24
N ASN A 31 8.15 14.15 -17.25
CA ASN A 31 7.58 15.34 -16.64
C ASN A 31 8.27 15.79 -15.33
N TRP A 32 9.34 15.11 -14.92
CA TRP A 32 10.02 15.39 -13.65
C TRP A 32 11.53 15.50 -13.83
N PRO A 33 12.04 16.67 -14.26
CA PRO A 33 13.47 16.87 -14.51
C PRO A 33 14.34 16.67 -13.25
N ALA A 34 13.77 16.75 -12.05
CA ALA A 34 14.49 16.50 -10.80
C ALA A 34 14.84 15.03 -10.56
N PHE A 35 14.27 14.07 -11.30
CA PHE A 35 14.43 12.63 -11.10
C PHE A 35 15.06 11.96 -12.32
N THR A 36 16.28 12.37 -12.66
CA THR A 36 16.98 11.89 -13.85
C THR A 36 17.89 10.70 -13.59
N SER A 37 18.43 10.56 -12.37
CA SER A 37 19.28 9.43 -11.99
C SER A 37 18.46 8.21 -11.52
N GLY A 38 19.03 7.00 -11.63
CA GLY A 38 18.37 5.77 -11.17
C GLY A 38 17.94 5.80 -9.70
N PRO A 39 18.79 6.20 -8.74
CA PRO A 39 18.41 6.33 -7.33
C PRO A 39 17.27 7.33 -7.10
N GLU A 40 17.28 8.47 -7.80
CA GLU A 40 16.21 9.47 -7.68
C GLU A 40 14.88 8.96 -8.22
N LYS A 41 14.89 8.22 -9.33
CA LYS A 41 13.70 7.56 -9.89
C LYS A 41 13.11 6.54 -8.90
N LEU A 42 13.96 5.73 -8.26
CA LEU A 42 13.52 4.80 -7.22
C LEU A 42 12.92 5.55 -6.04
N LEU A 43 13.57 6.62 -5.58
CA LEU A 43 13.07 7.42 -4.47
C LEU A 43 11.71 8.05 -4.81
N ALA A 44 11.56 8.58 -6.01
CA ALA A 44 10.30 9.13 -6.50
C ALA A 44 9.23 8.04 -6.54
N ASN A 45 9.50 6.91 -7.18
CA ASN A 45 8.57 5.79 -7.28
C ASN A 45 8.11 5.34 -5.89
N TYR A 46 9.03 5.07 -4.97
CA TYR A 46 8.70 4.63 -3.61
C TYR A 46 8.22 5.74 -2.67
N SER A 47 8.00 6.95 -3.18
CA SER A 47 7.34 8.04 -2.44
C SER A 47 5.83 8.10 -2.66
N TYR A 48 5.27 7.34 -3.62
CA TYR A 48 3.84 7.29 -3.82
C TYR A 48 3.10 6.65 -2.63
N PHE A 49 1.99 7.24 -2.23
CA PHE A 49 1.09 6.66 -1.22
C PHE A 49 0.64 5.25 -1.58
N THR A 50 0.38 5.04 -2.86
CA THR A 50 0.03 3.74 -3.45
C THR A 50 1.07 2.67 -3.12
N LEU A 51 2.37 2.98 -3.22
CA LEU A 51 3.44 2.02 -2.94
C LEU A 51 3.53 1.69 -1.44
N TRP A 52 3.38 2.70 -0.57
CA TRP A 52 3.37 2.49 0.88
C TRP A 52 2.17 1.64 1.32
N SER A 53 0.97 1.95 0.81
CA SER A 53 -0.23 1.19 1.14
C SER A 53 -0.16 -0.26 0.66
N ASN A 54 0.36 -0.50 -0.54
CA ASN A 54 0.50 -1.84 -1.11
C ASN A 54 1.61 -2.65 -0.45
N LEU A 55 2.74 -2.04 -0.09
CA LEU A 55 3.78 -2.70 0.71
C LEU A 55 3.23 -3.12 2.08
N LEU A 56 2.54 -2.19 2.77
CA LEU A 56 1.90 -2.52 4.05
C LEU A 56 0.89 -3.66 3.89
N GLY A 57 0.05 -3.59 2.84
CA GLY A 57 -0.91 -4.65 2.53
C GLY A 57 -0.25 -6.01 2.27
N ALA A 58 0.87 -6.04 1.54
CA ALA A 58 1.65 -7.26 1.31
C ALA A 58 2.22 -7.82 2.63
N LEU A 59 2.82 -6.97 3.47
CA LEU A 59 3.37 -7.38 4.77
C LEU A 59 2.28 -7.89 5.73
N VAL A 60 1.12 -7.24 5.75
CA VAL A 60 -0.05 -7.69 6.52
C VAL A 60 -0.58 -9.01 5.95
N GLY A 61 -0.56 -9.19 4.63
CA GLY A 61 -0.87 -10.46 3.97
C GLY A 61 0.02 -11.60 4.45
N LEU A 62 1.33 -11.37 4.52
CA LEU A 62 2.28 -12.32 5.13
C LEU A 62 1.96 -12.57 6.60
N GLY A 63 1.56 -11.52 7.34
CA GLY A 63 1.10 -11.63 8.72
C GLY A 63 -0.10 -12.57 8.86
N TYR A 64 -1.13 -12.43 8.04
CA TYR A 64 -2.28 -13.35 8.01
C TYR A 64 -1.85 -14.79 7.67
N PHE A 65 -0.96 -14.97 6.70
CA PHE A 65 -0.47 -16.29 6.33
C PHE A 65 0.30 -16.96 7.46
N THR A 66 1.15 -16.23 8.17
CA THR A 66 1.97 -16.72 9.29
C THR A 66 1.26 -16.64 10.64
N ASN A 67 0.01 -16.17 10.66
CA ASN A 67 -0.79 -15.94 11.86
C ASN A 67 -0.14 -14.96 12.85
N PHE A 68 0.58 -13.96 12.35
CA PHE A 68 1.29 -12.92 13.12
C PHE A 68 2.18 -13.44 14.26
N ARG A 69 2.73 -14.65 14.14
CA ARG A 69 3.40 -15.40 15.22
C ARG A 69 4.54 -14.63 15.93
N ARG A 70 5.13 -13.64 15.25
CA ARG A 70 6.27 -12.85 15.77
C ARG A 70 5.94 -11.38 15.98
N VAL A 71 4.67 -11.03 15.95
CA VAL A 71 4.20 -9.65 16.04
C VAL A 71 3.35 -9.52 17.30
N SER A 72 3.52 -8.42 18.04
CA SER A 72 2.69 -8.18 19.22
C SER A 72 1.21 -8.04 18.82
N PRO A 73 0.27 -8.47 19.67
CA PRO A 73 -1.16 -8.38 19.35
C PRO A 73 -1.61 -6.95 19.00
N THR A 74 -1.12 -5.96 19.73
CA THR A 74 -1.44 -4.54 19.46
C THR A 74 -0.94 -4.10 18.09
N LEU A 75 0.32 -4.39 17.76
CA LEU A 75 0.87 -4.05 16.45
C LEU A 75 0.13 -4.77 15.32
N ALA A 76 -0.18 -6.06 15.51
CA ALA A 76 -0.95 -6.83 14.53
C ALA A 76 -2.33 -6.21 14.25
N LYS A 77 -3.04 -5.72 15.29
CA LYS A 77 -4.31 -4.99 15.14
C LYS A 77 -4.12 -3.70 14.36
N VAL A 78 -3.16 -2.88 14.78
CA VAL A 78 -2.89 -1.57 14.15
C VAL A 78 -2.59 -1.71 12.67
N VAL A 79 -1.66 -2.61 12.29
CA VAL A 79 -1.25 -2.75 10.88
C VAL A 79 -2.36 -3.34 10.00
N ARG A 80 -3.24 -4.20 10.56
CA ARG A 80 -4.41 -4.71 9.82
C ARG A 80 -5.40 -3.61 9.49
N ILE A 81 -5.71 -2.77 10.48
CA ILE A 81 -6.61 -1.61 10.30
C ILE A 81 -5.99 -0.63 9.30
N ASP A 82 -4.73 -0.29 9.50
CA ASP A 82 -4.01 0.67 8.67
C ASP A 82 -3.93 0.21 7.20
N ALA A 83 -3.55 -1.04 6.96
CA ALA A 83 -3.52 -1.60 5.60
C ALA A 83 -4.91 -1.55 4.93
N ALA A 84 -5.97 -1.90 5.66
CA ALA A 84 -7.34 -1.85 5.13
C ALA A 84 -7.74 -0.41 4.79
N LEU A 85 -7.47 0.56 5.67
CA LEU A 85 -7.76 1.97 5.45
C LEU A 85 -6.96 2.56 4.29
N MET A 86 -5.63 2.42 4.32
CA MET A 86 -4.76 2.98 3.29
C MET A 86 -5.09 2.44 1.90
N LEU A 87 -5.30 1.13 1.77
CA LEU A 87 -5.65 0.52 0.48
C LEU A 87 -7.05 0.93 0.02
N THR A 88 -8.01 1.05 0.93
CA THR A 88 -9.34 1.59 0.58
C THR A 88 -9.22 3.01 0.02
N VAL A 89 -8.45 3.88 0.69
CA VAL A 89 -8.19 5.26 0.21
C VAL A 89 -7.49 5.23 -1.16
N THR A 90 -6.45 4.40 -1.31
CA THR A 90 -5.75 4.25 -2.60
C THR A 90 -6.71 3.88 -3.73
N GLY A 91 -7.55 2.85 -3.51
CA GLY A 91 -8.52 2.41 -4.52
C GLY A 91 -9.57 3.47 -4.84
N LEU A 92 -10.13 4.14 -3.82
CA LEU A 92 -11.13 5.18 -4.02
C LEU A 92 -10.55 6.39 -4.77
N ILE A 93 -9.44 6.94 -4.31
CA ILE A 93 -8.82 8.12 -4.94
C ILE A 93 -8.46 7.81 -6.40
N TYR A 94 -7.81 6.68 -6.65
CA TYR A 94 -7.43 6.33 -8.02
C TYR A 94 -8.65 6.16 -8.93
N ASN A 95 -9.61 5.30 -8.56
CA ASN A 95 -10.72 4.96 -9.45
C ASN A 95 -11.76 6.08 -9.62
N LEU A 96 -11.93 6.96 -8.61
CA LEU A 96 -12.90 8.05 -8.69
C LEU A 96 -12.32 9.36 -9.23
N ILE A 97 -11.01 9.59 -9.06
CA ILE A 97 -10.40 10.88 -9.37
C ILE A 97 -9.32 10.74 -10.44
N LEU A 98 -8.30 9.89 -10.22
CA LEU A 98 -7.10 9.89 -11.04
C LEU A 98 -7.26 9.13 -12.35
N ARG A 99 -8.04 8.05 -12.37
CA ARG A 99 -8.17 7.17 -13.53
C ARG A 99 -8.65 7.89 -14.79
N ALA A 100 -9.48 8.94 -14.65
CA ALA A 100 -9.99 9.70 -15.78
C ALA A 100 -8.92 10.51 -16.53
N THR A 101 -7.79 10.81 -15.85
CA THR A 101 -6.67 11.59 -16.36
C THR A 101 -5.39 10.76 -16.53
N ALA A 102 -5.41 9.49 -16.14
CA ALA A 102 -4.27 8.61 -16.28
C ALA A 102 -4.02 8.25 -17.74
N SER A 103 -2.75 8.18 -18.12
CA SER A 103 -2.33 7.62 -19.40
C SER A 103 -2.68 6.13 -19.48
N PRO A 104 -2.85 5.55 -20.68
CA PRO A 104 -3.02 4.13 -20.84
C PRO A 104 -1.84 3.34 -20.25
N ASP A 105 -2.14 2.23 -19.58
CA ASP A 105 -1.12 1.35 -19.02
C ASP A 105 -0.32 0.66 -20.15
N GLU A 106 0.99 0.58 -20.00
CA GLU A 106 1.89 -0.10 -20.92
C GLU A 106 2.87 -1.03 -20.19
N GLY A 107 3.29 -2.08 -20.86
CA GLY A 107 4.33 -2.99 -20.35
C GLY A 107 4.01 -3.55 -18.95
N ILE A 108 4.87 -3.27 -17.98
CA ILE A 108 4.74 -3.73 -16.59
C ILE A 108 3.51 -3.12 -15.91
N GLU A 109 3.05 -1.96 -16.32
CA GLU A 109 1.90 -1.27 -15.74
C GLU A 109 0.59 -2.03 -15.96
N LEU A 110 0.46 -2.77 -17.06
CA LEU A 110 -0.68 -3.67 -17.32
C LEU A 110 -0.93 -4.67 -16.18
N TYR A 111 0.13 -5.01 -15.41
CA TYR A 111 0.03 -5.84 -14.23
C TYR A 111 -0.02 -5.02 -12.95
N THR A 112 0.90 -4.07 -12.77
CA THR A 112 1.06 -3.39 -11.48
C THR A 112 -0.10 -2.44 -11.18
N ASN A 113 -0.64 -1.74 -12.17
CA ASN A 113 -1.71 -0.77 -11.98
C ASN A 113 -3.01 -1.42 -11.49
N PRO A 114 -3.57 -2.48 -12.12
CA PRO A 114 -4.74 -3.16 -11.56
C PRO A 114 -4.47 -3.80 -10.19
N VAL A 115 -3.29 -4.33 -9.93
CA VAL A 115 -2.95 -4.86 -8.60
C VAL A 115 -3.01 -3.75 -7.55
N PHE A 116 -2.38 -2.62 -7.79
CA PHE A 116 -2.29 -1.53 -6.83
C PHE A 116 -3.61 -0.81 -6.58
N HIS A 117 -4.43 -0.64 -7.60
CA HIS A 117 -5.58 0.26 -7.54
C HIS A 117 -6.94 -0.43 -7.55
N ILE A 118 -6.98 -1.75 -7.81
CA ILE A 118 -8.23 -2.52 -7.82
C ILE A 118 -8.11 -3.75 -6.91
N ILE A 119 -7.15 -4.63 -7.18
CA ILE A 119 -7.11 -5.94 -6.54
C ILE A 119 -6.75 -5.81 -5.05
N MET A 120 -5.63 -5.19 -4.72
CA MET A 120 -5.20 -5.01 -3.33
C MET A 120 -6.16 -4.13 -2.51
N PRO A 121 -6.70 -3.01 -3.05
CA PRO A 121 -7.75 -2.23 -2.41
C PRO A 121 -9.04 -2.99 -2.06
N ILE A 122 -9.35 -4.04 -2.80
CA ILE A 122 -10.50 -4.92 -2.49
C ILE A 122 -10.08 -6.03 -1.52
N LEU A 123 -8.94 -6.68 -1.77
CA LEU A 123 -8.51 -7.83 -0.99
C LEU A 123 -8.19 -7.49 0.48
N ALA A 124 -7.56 -6.34 0.74
CA ALA A 124 -7.15 -6.01 2.10
C ALA A 124 -8.34 -5.76 3.05
N PRO A 125 -9.29 -4.85 2.74
CA PRO A 125 -10.46 -4.67 3.59
C PRO A 125 -11.33 -5.93 3.65
N LEU A 126 -11.49 -6.66 2.54
CA LEU A 126 -12.23 -7.92 2.54
C LEU A 126 -11.57 -8.95 3.48
N THR A 127 -10.26 -9.12 3.40
CA THR A 127 -9.53 -10.07 4.26
C THR A 127 -9.63 -9.67 5.73
N TRP A 128 -9.54 -8.37 6.03
CA TRP A 128 -9.73 -7.85 7.39
C TRP A 128 -11.15 -8.10 7.91
N ILE A 129 -12.19 -7.84 7.10
CA ILE A 129 -13.59 -8.12 7.46
C ILE A 129 -13.79 -9.62 7.73
N LEU A 130 -13.30 -10.49 6.84
CA LEU A 130 -13.38 -11.93 7.02
C LEU A 130 -12.63 -12.40 8.27
N PHE A 131 -11.50 -11.79 8.59
CA PHE A 131 -10.76 -12.06 9.82
C PHE A 131 -11.56 -11.68 11.05
N MET A 132 -12.26 -10.54 11.04
CA MET A 132 -13.10 -10.10 12.16
C MET A 132 -14.31 -11.02 12.41
N PHE A 133 -14.89 -11.59 11.34
CA PHE A 133 -16.07 -12.46 11.48
C PHE A 133 -15.73 -13.94 11.69
N PHE A 134 -14.62 -14.42 11.13
CA PHE A 134 -14.31 -15.85 11.07
C PHE A 134 -12.94 -16.21 11.68
N GLY A 135 -12.24 -15.25 12.23
CA GLY A 135 -10.97 -15.49 12.92
C GLY A 135 -11.18 -16.20 14.25
N ASP A 136 -10.24 -17.04 14.68
CA ASP A 136 -10.28 -17.82 15.93
C ASP A 136 -10.20 -16.96 17.21
N THR A 137 -10.14 -15.68 17.10
CA THR A 137 -10.00 -14.77 18.25
C THR A 137 -11.37 -14.37 18.78
N LYS A 138 -11.85 -15.08 19.79
CA LYS A 138 -13.01 -14.70 20.62
C LYS A 138 -12.80 -13.37 21.37
N THR A 139 -11.73 -12.68 21.12
CA THR A 139 -11.23 -11.69 22.03
C THR A 139 -11.07 -10.38 21.39
N GLU A 140 -11.56 -9.39 21.69
CA GLU A 140 -11.21 -7.98 21.50
C GLU A 140 -11.64 -7.37 20.17
N ARG A 141 -12.56 -6.49 20.32
CA ARG A 141 -12.85 -5.49 19.28
C ARG A 141 -11.53 -4.91 18.81
N GLU A 142 -11.20 -5.11 17.56
CA GLU A 142 -9.98 -4.54 16.97
C GLU A 142 -10.04 -3.02 16.96
N ILE A 143 -11.20 -2.47 16.68
CA ILE A 143 -11.41 -1.01 16.57
C ILE A 143 -11.61 -0.43 17.96
N THR A 144 -10.57 0.24 18.44
CA THR A 144 -10.61 1.09 19.62
C THR A 144 -10.05 2.47 19.24
N LEU A 145 -10.33 3.51 20.02
CA LEU A 145 -9.75 4.83 19.77
C LEU A 145 -8.22 4.76 19.66
N THR A 146 -7.58 4.01 20.54
CA THR A 146 -6.12 3.84 20.53
C THR A 146 -5.63 3.18 19.25
N THR A 147 -6.23 2.05 18.82
CA THR A 147 -5.81 1.37 17.59
C THR A 147 -6.10 2.22 16.36
N THR A 148 -7.19 2.99 16.35
CA THR A 148 -7.51 3.91 15.27
C THR A 148 -6.49 5.05 15.18
N LEU A 149 -6.13 5.67 16.30
CA LEU A 149 -5.11 6.72 16.31
C LEU A 149 -3.73 6.20 15.90
N LEU A 150 -3.36 5.01 16.36
CA LEU A 150 -2.10 4.38 15.97
C LEU A 150 -2.06 4.00 14.48
N ALA A 151 -3.19 3.62 13.90
CA ALA A 151 -3.29 3.35 12.46
C ALA A 151 -3.12 4.59 11.57
N LEU A 152 -3.19 5.80 12.13
CA LEU A 152 -2.88 7.03 11.39
C LEU A 152 -1.38 7.35 11.33
N VAL A 153 -0.53 6.62 12.07
CA VAL A 153 0.90 6.92 12.16
C VAL A 153 1.57 6.80 10.79
N ILE A 154 1.34 5.73 10.03
CA ILE A 154 1.96 5.54 8.71
C ILE A 154 1.48 6.60 7.71
N PRO A 155 0.18 6.89 7.55
CA PRO A 155 -0.28 8.01 6.72
C PRO A 155 0.34 9.37 7.11
N VAL A 156 0.45 9.65 8.40
CA VAL A 156 1.07 10.89 8.89
C VAL A 156 2.56 10.94 8.54
N VAL A 157 3.29 9.85 8.78
CA VAL A 157 4.72 9.74 8.41
C VAL A 157 4.89 9.93 6.90
N TRP A 158 4.03 9.30 6.09
CA TRP A 158 4.04 9.50 4.64
C TRP A 158 3.77 10.97 4.25
N THR A 159 2.82 11.63 4.90
CA THR A 159 2.51 13.05 4.65
C THR A 159 3.72 13.93 4.97
N ILE A 160 4.35 13.72 6.13
CA ILE A 160 5.57 14.46 6.53
C ILE A 160 6.68 14.22 5.51
N TRP A 161 6.89 12.97 5.10
CA TRP A 161 7.86 12.61 4.07
C TRP A 161 7.59 13.33 2.74
N THR A 162 6.34 13.34 2.28
CA THR A 162 5.94 14.00 1.04
C THR A 162 6.16 15.50 1.09
N ILE A 163 5.83 16.15 2.21
CA ILE A 163 6.10 17.59 2.41
C ILE A 163 7.60 17.86 2.41
N PHE A 164 8.38 17.10 3.18
CA PHE A 164 9.84 17.25 3.24
C PHE A 164 10.47 17.11 1.85
N ARG A 165 10.10 16.06 1.13
CA ARG A 165 10.59 15.84 -0.23
C ARG A 165 10.15 16.96 -1.17
N GLY A 166 8.91 17.40 -1.11
CA GLY A 166 8.41 18.51 -1.93
C GLY A 166 9.19 19.81 -1.75
N ILE A 167 9.54 20.15 -0.50
CA ILE A 167 10.36 21.33 -0.20
C ILE A 167 11.80 21.16 -0.73
N THR A 168 12.37 19.96 -0.64
CA THR A 168 13.78 19.72 -1.02
C THR A 168 13.99 19.52 -2.53
N THR A 169 13.01 18.98 -3.24
CA THR A 169 13.11 18.66 -4.67
C THR A 169 12.25 19.54 -5.58
N GLY A 170 11.39 20.39 -5.03
CA GLY A 170 10.43 21.20 -5.78
C GLY A 170 9.19 20.41 -6.28
N GLY A 171 9.11 19.12 -5.98
CA GLY A 171 7.99 18.24 -6.41
C GLY A 171 7.32 17.54 -5.23
N TYR A 172 6.10 17.94 -4.88
CA TYR A 172 5.37 17.36 -3.74
C TYR A 172 4.87 15.94 -3.99
N TYR A 173 4.50 15.65 -5.24
CA TYR A 173 4.05 14.32 -5.62
C TYR A 173 4.73 13.91 -6.95
N PRO A 174 5.26 12.67 -7.07
CA PRO A 174 5.89 12.20 -8.30
C PRO A 174 4.91 12.04 -9.42
#